data_bc36cf53632d821e7aee86537996d43b
#
_entry.id   bc36cf53632d821e7aee86537996d43b
#
_cell.length_a   1.000
_cell.length_b   1.000
_cell.length_c   1.000
_cell.angle_alpha   90.00
_cell.angle_beta   90.00
_cell.angle_gamma   90.00
#
_symmetry.space_group_name_H-M   'P 1'
#
loop_
_entity.id
_entity.type
_entity.pdbx_description
1 polymer ?
#
loop_
_entity_poly.entity_id
_entity_poly.type
_entity_poly.pdbx_seq_one_letter_code
_entity_poly.pdbx_strand_id
1 'polypeptide(L)'
;MKSQITNALSDFFFEYETPRQVLVRNRRVGVVCRLIQLGVLAYIIGWVFIYEKGYQSSDTAVSSVFSKMKGVGYTNVTGTERIWDVADYVFPPQGDSSFVVMTNYIITEGQKMGNCPELPGKHNCSSDADCEGGSFKRTGHGQMTGKCVNTTKTCEVLAWCPVEDDNNIPDPPLLMSAENYTLFIKNSVTFPLFEVTRSNLVEGIDNNYISKCLYDQEDSPLCPIFKLGDIVKMSGFNFETIAKVGGAIGIVIDWTCNLDFNVKHCKPMYNFHGLYGNPDEKDKARASVGYNFRFAKHYMEDKVQQRTLLKVFGIRIDIIVQSLARKFDIIPTLTAIGSGVGIFGVATVVCDLVLLYLLPKREFYKNMKFKYTDTQTQVKHSL
;
A
#
# COMPACT_ATOMS: atom_id res chain seq x y z
N MET A 1 22.38 -50.12 18.57
CA MET A 1 21.95 -48.92 17.78
C MET A 1 22.69 -48.80 16.43
N LYS A 2 24.03 -48.87 16.34
CA LYS A 2 24.73 -48.79 15.04
C LYS A 2 24.35 -49.90 14.05
N SER A 3 24.20 -51.17 14.52
CA SER A 3 23.82 -52.33 13.68
C SER A 3 22.38 -52.22 13.10
N GLN A 4 21.44 -51.64 13.85
CA GLN A 4 20.07 -51.45 13.37
C GLN A 4 19.97 -50.36 12.30
N ILE A 5 20.78 -49.27 12.43
CA ILE A 5 20.83 -48.20 11.44
C ILE A 5 21.49 -48.68 10.13
N THR A 6 22.55 -49.50 10.23
CA THR A 6 23.23 -50.07 9.06
C THR A 6 22.32 -51.05 8.33
N ASN A 7 21.54 -51.87 9.03
CA ASN A 7 20.60 -52.80 8.39
C ASN A 7 19.43 -52.01 7.73
N ALA A 8 18.86 -51.01 8.40
CA ALA A 8 17.82 -50.18 7.81
C ALA A 8 18.29 -49.39 6.58
N LEU A 9 19.55 -48.95 6.56
CA LEU A 9 20.14 -48.31 5.36
C LEU A 9 20.36 -49.32 4.24
N SER A 10 20.82 -50.54 4.58
CA SER A 10 21.01 -51.65 3.62
C SER A 10 19.67 -52.00 2.95
N ASP A 11 18.63 -52.18 3.76
CA ASP A 11 17.30 -52.56 3.27
C ASP A 11 16.73 -51.48 2.36
N PHE A 12 16.92 -50.18 2.73
CA PHE A 12 16.48 -49.05 1.90
C PHE A 12 17.16 -49.02 0.52
N PHE A 13 18.45 -49.38 0.41
CA PHE A 13 19.19 -49.28 -0.86
C PHE A 13 19.14 -50.54 -1.69
N PHE A 14 18.95 -51.72 -1.08
CA PHE A 14 19.05 -53.01 -1.76
C PHE A 14 17.73 -53.78 -1.83
N GLU A 15 16.67 -53.32 -1.15
CA GLU A 15 15.35 -53.91 -1.25
C GLU A 15 14.41 -52.96 -2.01
N TYR A 16 13.70 -53.50 -2.99
CA TYR A 16 12.70 -52.74 -3.75
C TYR A 16 11.30 -53.29 -3.48
N GLU A 17 10.46 -52.47 -2.86
CA GLU A 17 9.08 -52.82 -2.57
C GLU A 17 8.16 -52.48 -3.75
N THR A 18 7.47 -53.45 -4.28
CA THR A 18 6.44 -53.24 -5.31
C THR A 18 5.04 -53.25 -4.71
N PRO A 19 4.19 -52.25 -5.01
CA PRO A 19 2.82 -52.26 -4.51
C PRO A 19 1.99 -53.35 -5.15
N ARG A 20 1.46 -54.26 -4.33
CA ARG A 20 0.54 -55.29 -4.81
C ARG A 20 -0.87 -54.72 -4.93
N GLN A 21 -1.47 -54.81 -6.11
CA GLN A 21 -2.85 -54.40 -6.34
C GLN A 21 -3.81 -55.53 -5.92
N VAL A 22 -4.78 -55.20 -5.06
CA VAL A 22 -5.82 -56.12 -4.61
C VAL A 22 -7.18 -55.55 -5.06
N LEU A 23 -7.92 -56.35 -5.80
CA LEU A 23 -9.26 -55.97 -6.27
C LEU A 23 -10.30 -56.24 -5.17
N VAL A 24 -10.84 -55.17 -4.57
CA VAL A 24 -11.86 -55.23 -3.51
C VAL A 24 -13.25 -55.04 -4.10
N ARG A 25 -14.05 -56.12 -4.13
CA ARG A 25 -15.44 -56.08 -4.61
C ARG A 25 -16.43 -55.74 -3.48
N ASN A 26 -16.34 -54.53 -2.93
CA ASN A 26 -17.26 -54.01 -1.92
C ASN A 26 -17.87 -52.69 -2.37
N ARG A 27 -19.21 -52.62 -2.59
CA ARG A 27 -19.87 -51.42 -3.10
C ARG A 27 -19.66 -50.19 -2.21
N ARG A 28 -19.72 -50.33 -0.88
CA ARG A 28 -19.57 -49.23 0.06
C ARG A 28 -18.14 -48.58 -0.02
N VAL A 29 -17.12 -49.44 -0.01
CA VAL A 29 -15.72 -49.01 -0.11
C VAL A 29 -15.46 -48.35 -1.48
N GLY A 30 -15.96 -48.98 -2.56
CA GLY A 30 -15.82 -48.42 -3.89
C GLY A 30 -16.45 -47.05 -4.04
N VAL A 31 -17.66 -46.82 -3.52
CA VAL A 31 -18.33 -45.52 -3.56
C VAL A 31 -17.53 -44.47 -2.76
N VAL A 32 -17.11 -44.77 -1.55
CA VAL A 32 -16.33 -43.83 -0.71
C VAL A 32 -15.03 -43.42 -1.40
N CYS A 33 -14.28 -44.39 -1.93
CA CYS A 33 -13.02 -44.07 -2.64
C CYS A 33 -13.25 -43.27 -3.91
N ARG A 34 -14.33 -43.51 -4.66
CA ARG A 34 -14.67 -42.69 -5.84
C ARG A 34 -15.09 -41.26 -5.46
N LEU A 35 -15.81 -41.10 -4.35
CA LEU A 35 -16.14 -39.75 -3.85
C LEU A 35 -14.90 -38.98 -3.42
N ILE A 36 -13.94 -39.61 -2.73
CA ILE A 36 -12.66 -38.99 -2.38
C ILE A 36 -11.89 -38.59 -3.65
N GLN A 37 -11.78 -39.50 -4.63
CA GLN A 37 -11.11 -39.19 -5.91
C GLN A 37 -11.78 -38.03 -6.66
N LEU A 38 -13.11 -38.01 -6.73
CA LEU A 38 -13.87 -36.92 -7.35
C LEU A 38 -13.70 -35.60 -6.59
N GLY A 39 -13.67 -35.63 -5.25
CA GLY A 39 -13.39 -34.45 -4.43
C GLY A 39 -12.02 -33.87 -4.69
N VAL A 40 -10.99 -34.71 -4.77
CA VAL A 40 -9.63 -34.28 -5.11
C VAL A 40 -9.57 -33.75 -6.55
N LEU A 41 -10.23 -34.37 -7.50
CA LEU A 41 -10.27 -33.90 -8.88
C LEU A 41 -10.96 -32.54 -8.98
N ALA A 42 -12.09 -32.37 -8.28
CA ALA A 42 -12.80 -31.09 -8.21
C ALA A 42 -11.93 -30.00 -7.56
N TYR A 43 -11.16 -30.32 -6.52
CA TYR A 43 -10.20 -29.40 -5.92
C TYR A 43 -9.09 -28.99 -6.89
N ILE A 44 -8.48 -29.94 -7.60
CA ILE A 44 -7.42 -29.64 -8.55
C ILE A 44 -7.95 -28.75 -9.68
N ILE A 45 -9.08 -29.10 -10.30
CA ILE A 45 -9.64 -28.33 -11.41
C ILE A 45 -10.21 -27.02 -10.92
N GLY A 46 -11.07 -27.03 -9.89
CA GLY A 46 -11.78 -25.83 -9.42
C GLY A 46 -10.86 -24.84 -8.71
N TRP A 47 -10.06 -25.32 -7.78
CA TRP A 47 -9.20 -24.42 -6.99
C TRP A 47 -7.88 -24.13 -7.71
N VAL A 48 -7.07 -25.13 -8.03
CA VAL A 48 -5.71 -24.92 -8.54
C VAL A 48 -5.70 -24.36 -9.95
N PHE A 49 -6.56 -24.86 -10.86
CA PHE A 49 -6.57 -24.37 -12.24
C PHE A 49 -7.47 -23.15 -12.45
N ILE A 50 -8.70 -23.16 -11.97
CA ILE A 50 -9.66 -22.06 -12.26
C ILE A 50 -9.44 -20.88 -11.32
N TYR A 51 -9.42 -21.11 -10.00
CA TYR A 51 -9.34 -20.02 -9.01
C TYR A 51 -7.93 -19.44 -8.90
N GLU A 52 -6.92 -20.25 -8.60
CA GLU A 52 -5.51 -19.80 -8.46
C GLU A 52 -4.84 -19.51 -9.80
N LYS A 53 -5.41 -20.02 -10.90
CA LYS A 53 -4.81 -19.93 -12.25
C LYS A 53 -3.38 -20.47 -12.29
N GLY A 54 -3.15 -21.64 -11.68
CA GLY A 54 -1.84 -22.27 -11.56
C GLY A 54 -1.16 -22.63 -12.88
N TYR A 55 -1.83 -22.43 -14.01
CA TYR A 55 -1.29 -22.58 -15.36
C TYR A 55 -0.64 -21.30 -15.91
N GLN A 56 -0.71 -20.19 -15.15
CA GLN A 56 -0.14 -18.91 -15.56
C GLN A 56 1.10 -18.59 -14.74
N SER A 57 2.10 -17.99 -15.35
CA SER A 57 3.13 -17.24 -14.64
C SER A 57 2.62 -15.84 -14.31
N SER A 58 3.10 -15.26 -13.20
CA SER A 58 2.75 -13.92 -12.75
C SER A 58 3.97 -13.02 -12.73
N ASP A 59 3.77 -11.77 -13.06
CA ASP A 59 4.81 -10.74 -13.03
C ASP A 59 4.27 -9.45 -12.40
N THR A 60 5.12 -8.74 -11.69
CA THR A 60 4.84 -7.42 -11.14
C THR A 60 5.56 -6.36 -11.96
N ALA A 61 4.87 -5.26 -12.27
CA ALA A 61 5.45 -4.24 -13.12
C ALA A 61 6.42 -3.31 -12.38
N VAL A 62 7.40 -2.83 -13.12
CA VAL A 62 8.11 -1.59 -12.81
C VAL A 62 7.23 -0.44 -13.27
N SER A 63 6.90 0.48 -12.36
CA SER A 63 6.00 1.59 -12.64
C SER A 63 6.70 2.94 -12.57
N SER A 64 6.22 3.88 -13.38
CA SER A 64 6.62 5.28 -13.35
C SER A 64 5.36 6.13 -13.25
N VAL A 65 5.34 7.06 -12.31
CA VAL A 65 4.24 8.02 -12.10
C VAL A 65 4.77 9.42 -12.32
N PHE A 66 3.98 10.20 -13.02
CA PHE A 66 4.20 11.61 -13.22
C PHE A 66 2.89 12.35 -12.96
N SER A 67 2.92 13.33 -12.08
CA SER A 67 1.73 14.10 -11.68
C SER A 67 1.90 15.59 -11.97
N LYS A 68 0.81 16.26 -12.33
CA LYS A 68 0.74 17.70 -12.50
C LYS A 68 -0.55 18.24 -11.88
N MET A 69 -0.41 19.26 -11.04
CA MET A 69 -1.55 20.03 -10.55
C MET A 69 -1.80 21.25 -11.45
N LYS A 70 -3.07 21.64 -11.56
CA LYS A 70 -3.50 22.90 -12.16
C LYS A 70 -4.60 23.53 -11.32
N GLY A 71 -4.56 24.83 -11.22
CA GLY A 71 -5.54 25.64 -10.49
C GLY A 71 -4.89 26.93 -10.01
N VAL A 72 -5.71 27.92 -9.70
CA VAL A 72 -5.28 29.21 -9.15
C VAL A 72 -6.13 29.50 -7.92
N GLY A 73 -5.49 29.82 -6.81
CA GLY A 73 -6.13 30.22 -5.57
C GLY A 73 -6.07 31.76 -5.41
N TYR A 74 -7.04 32.28 -4.70
CA TYR A 74 -7.08 33.66 -4.29
C TYR A 74 -7.38 33.75 -2.80
N THR A 75 -6.64 34.58 -2.10
CA THR A 75 -6.90 34.87 -0.69
C THR A 75 -6.84 36.38 -0.46
N ASN A 76 -7.72 36.86 0.41
CA ASN A 76 -7.67 38.23 0.94
C ASN A 76 -7.70 38.13 2.46
N VAL A 77 -6.55 38.33 3.07
CA VAL A 77 -6.37 38.26 4.53
C VAL A 77 -6.03 39.67 5.02
N THR A 78 -6.88 40.24 5.85
CA THR A 78 -6.71 41.60 6.42
C THR A 78 -6.43 42.69 5.39
N GLY A 79 -7.05 42.60 4.19
CA GLY A 79 -6.86 43.57 3.11
C GLY A 79 -5.63 43.29 2.22
N THR A 80 -4.86 42.26 2.50
CA THR A 80 -3.75 41.81 1.63
C THR A 80 -4.25 40.75 0.66
N GLU A 81 -4.33 41.12 -0.61
CA GLU A 81 -4.72 40.22 -1.68
C GLU A 81 -3.53 39.42 -2.15
N ARG A 82 -3.72 38.10 -2.35
CA ARG A 82 -2.67 37.22 -2.84
C ARG A 82 -3.24 36.17 -3.79
N ILE A 83 -2.54 36.00 -4.91
CA ILE A 83 -2.76 34.90 -5.86
C ILE A 83 -1.80 33.78 -5.50
N TRP A 84 -2.31 32.54 -5.55
CA TRP A 84 -1.57 31.32 -5.31
C TRP A 84 -1.60 30.46 -6.56
N ASP A 85 -0.45 30.16 -7.12
CA ASP A 85 -0.29 29.24 -8.23
C ASP A 85 0.34 27.92 -7.79
N VAL A 86 0.57 27.00 -8.75
CA VAL A 86 1.12 25.67 -8.49
C VAL A 86 2.47 25.72 -7.77
N ALA A 87 3.31 26.71 -8.08
CA ALA A 87 4.62 26.86 -7.46
C ALA A 87 4.55 27.23 -5.97
N ASP A 88 3.43 27.81 -5.55
CA ASP A 88 3.22 28.26 -4.17
C ASP A 88 2.49 27.24 -3.30
N TYR A 89 1.55 26.44 -3.87
CA TYR A 89 0.70 25.57 -3.07
C TYR A 89 1.01 24.08 -3.19
N VAL A 90 1.89 23.64 -4.10
CA VAL A 90 2.32 22.22 -4.21
C VAL A 90 3.69 22.02 -3.60
N PHE A 91 3.81 21.06 -2.69
CA PHE A 91 5.06 20.73 -2.00
C PHE A 91 5.35 19.21 -2.09
N PRO A 92 6.51 18.79 -2.59
CA PRO A 92 7.52 19.60 -3.28
C PRO A 92 7.03 20.12 -4.64
N PRO A 93 7.64 21.16 -5.24
CA PRO A 93 7.23 21.71 -6.54
C PRO A 93 7.26 20.71 -7.70
N GLN A 94 8.12 19.70 -7.63
CA GLN A 94 8.13 18.56 -8.55
C GLN A 94 7.33 17.42 -7.93
N GLY A 95 6.12 17.20 -8.44
CA GLY A 95 5.24 16.14 -8.01
C GLY A 95 5.67 14.79 -8.60
N ASP A 96 6.22 13.96 -7.76
CA ASP A 96 6.41 12.54 -8.01
C ASP A 96 5.15 11.76 -7.59
N SER A 97 5.33 10.60 -6.99
CA SER A 97 4.24 9.78 -6.45
C SER A 97 3.68 10.31 -5.13
N SER A 98 4.32 11.28 -4.48
CA SER A 98 3.88 11.85 -3.20
C SER A 98 4.10 13.36 -3.17
N PHE A 99 3.06 14.12 -2.85
CA PHE A 99 3.11 15.58 -2.73
C PHE A 99 1.98 16.09 -1.85
N VAL A 100 2.06 17.35 -1.44
CA VAL A 100 1.07 18.02 -0.61
C VAL A 100 0.48 19.19 -1.37
N VAL A 101 -0.83 19.32 -1.33
CA VAL A 101 -1.57 20.47 -1.83
C VAL A 101 -1.98 21.33 -0.64
N MET A 102 -1.46 22.55 -0.54
CA MET A 102 -1.81 23.47 0.51
C MET A 102 -3.27 23.91 0.40
N THR A 103 -3.99 23.82 1.50
CA THR A 103 -5.41 24.21 1.59
C THR A 103 -5.65 25.26 2.65
N ASN A 104 -4.75 25.36 3.61
CA ASN A 104 -4.79 26.39 4.65
C ASN A 104 -3.36 26.72 5.11
N TYR A 105 -3.16 27.89 5.67
CA TYR A 105 -1.83 28.30 6.12
C TYR A 105 -1.88 29.36 7.20
N ILE A 106 -0.79 29.43 7.99
CA ILE A 106 -0.45 30.55 8.87
C ILE A 106 0.85 31.13 8.35
N ILE A 107 0.90 32.44 8.12
CA ILE A 107 2.08 33.13 7.62
C ILE A 107 2.67 34.04 8.69
N THR A 108 4.00 33.98 8.86
CA THR A 108 4.76 34.91 9.69
C THR A 108 5.81 35.59 8.81
N GLU A 109 5.56 36.86 8.46
CA GLU A 109 6.42 37.61 7.56
C GLU A 109 7.52 38.35 8.32
N GLY A 110 8.57 38.75 7.62
CA GLY A 110 9.63 39.63 8.12
C GLY A 110 10.43 39.10 9.32
N GLN A 111 10.50 37.77 9.48
CA GLN A 111 11.29 37.20 10.57
C GLN A 111 12.78 37.45 10.35
N LYS A 112 13.45 37.98 11.37
CA LYS A 112 14.91 38.18 11.43
C LYS A 112 15.46 37.62 12.71
N MET A 113 16.72 37.21 12.71
CA MET A 113 17.40 36.69 13.89
C MET A 113 17.59 37.83 14.90
N GLY A 114 17.13 37.61 16.13
CA GLY A 114 17.23 38.62 17.18
C GLY A 114 16.56 38.17 18.47
N ASN A 115 16.46 39.12 19.41
CA ASN A 115 15.81 38.89 20.70
C ASN A 115 14.38 39.40 20.63
N CYS A 116 13.42 38.60 21.06
CA CYS A 116 12.01 38.95 21.19
C CYS A 116 11.36 38.14 22.33
N PRO A 117 10.19 38.62 22.81
CA PRO A 117 9.44 37.89 23.81
C PRO A 117 8.87 36.60 23.20
N GLU A 118 8.78 35.56 24.03
CA GLU A 118 8.03 34.35 23.71
C GLU A 118 6.52 34.67 23.69
N LEU A 119 5.72 33.82 23.04
CA LEU A 119 4.28 33.98 22.96
C LEU A 119 3.61 34.01 24.34
N PRO A 120 2.57 34.83 24.54
CA PRO A 120 1.76 34.80 25.76
C PRO A 120 1.23 33.39 26.05
N GLY A 121 1.38 32.96 27.29
CA GLY A 121 0.99 31.60 27.71
C GLY A 121 2.08 30.54 27.56
N LYS A 122 3.18 30.84 26.84
CA LYS A 122 4.38 29.99 26.78
C LYS A 122 5.48 30.64 27.63
N HIS A 123 6.10 29.86 28.53
CA HIS A 123 7.23 30.32 29.38
C HIS A 123 6.97 31.65 30.10
N ASN A 124 5.85 31.69 30.83
CA ASN A 124 5.49 32.87 31.62
C ASN A 124 6.52 33.14 32.69
N CYS A 125 6.76 34.42 33.00
CA CYS A 125 7.69 34.87 34.00
C CYS A 125 7.12 36.05 34.80
N SER A 126 7.61 36.20 36.04
CA SER A 126 7.34 37.35 36.89
C SER A 126 8.63 38.15 37.16
N SER A 127 9.79 37.49 37.03
CA SER A 127 11.12 38.05 37.19
C SER A 127 12.13 37.36 36.27
N ASP A 128 13.32 37.95 36.13
CA ASP A 128 14.40 37.35 35.35
C ASP A 128 14.86 35.98 35.88
N ALA A 129 14.68 35.75 37.18
CA ALA A 129 15.04 34.49 37.84
C ALA A 129 14.21 33.30 37.30
N ASP A 130 13.04 33.56 36.75
CA ASP A 130 12.17 32.53 36.14
C ASP A 130 12.66 32.08 34.74
N CYS A 131 13.57 32.88 34.15
CA CYS A 131 14.07 32.67 32.77
C CYS A 131 15.53 32.18 32.83
N GLU A 132 15.74 30.88 32.75
CA GLU A 132 17.08 30.27 32.77
C GLU A 132 17.85 30.57 31.47
N GLY A 133 18.79 31.54 31.55
CA GLY A 133 19.59 31.96 30.38
C GLY A 133 20.42 30.82 29.79
N GLY A 134 20.48 30.77 28.42
CA GLY A 134 21.18 29.73 27.68
C GLY A 134 20.42 28.43 27.53
N SER A 135 19.26 28.25 28.19
CA SER A 135 18.47 27.04 28.11
C SER A 135 17.56 26.98 26.86
N PHE A 136 17.24 25.77 26.41
CA PHE A 136 16.26 25.50 25.36
C PHE A 136 15.08 24.75 25.98
N LYS A 137 13.89 25.27 25.79
CA LYS A 137 12.67 24.59 26.22
C LYS A 137 12.01 23.90 25.04
N ARG A 138 11.48 22.70 25.26
CA ARG A 138 10.86 21.86 24.21
C ARG A 138 9.72 22.56 23.45
N THR A 139 8.98 23.43 24.13
CA THR A 139 7.84 24.16 23.55
C THR A 139 8.16 25.59 23.17
N GLY A 140 9.42 26.04 23.34
CA GLY A 140 9.90 27.37 23.02
C GLY A 140 10.34 27.50 21.56
N HIS A 141 10.47 28.79 21.12
CA HIS A 141 10.86 29.11 19.74
C HIS A 141 12.36 29.41 19.60
N GLY A 142 13.10 29.53 20.71
CA GLY A 142 14.53 29.86 20.68
C GLY A 142 15.27 29.56 21.99
N GLN A 143 16.48 30.11 22.09
CA GLN A 143 17.28 30.03 23.30
C GLN A 143 16.88 31.15 24.26
N MET A 144 16.60 30.83 25.51
CA MET A 144 16.29 31.84 26.53
C MET A 144 17.49 32.75 26.83
N THR A 145 17.26 34.06 26.92
CA THR A 145 18.30 35.04 27.21
C THR A 145 18.51 35.27 28.71
N GLY A 146 17.60 34.80 29.56
CA GLY A 146 17.62 35.05 31.00
C GLY A 146 16.89 36.31 31.43
N LYS A 147 16.13 36.93 30.54
CA LYS A 147 15.35 38.13 30.80
C LYS A 147 13.85 37.86 30.72
N CYS A 148 13.12 38.51 31.65
CA CYS A 148 11.65 38.50 31.61
C CYS A 148 11.15 39.79 30.98
N VAL A 149 10.32 39.71 29.95
CA VAL A 149 9.72 40.86 29.26
C VAL A 149 8.45 41.25 29.97
N ASN A 150 8.47 42.41 30.64
CA ASN A 150 7.35 42.89 31.48
C ASN A 150 6.03 43.13 30.72
N THR A 151 6.11 43.47 29.43
CA THR A 151 4.92 43.75 28.58
C THR A 151 4.11 42.49 28.25
N THR A 152 4.79 41.41 27.97
CA THR A 152 4.16 40.14 27.60
C THR A 152 4.09 39.13 28.77
N LYS A 153 4.84 39.39 29.83
CA LYS A 153 5.01 38.46 30.99
C LYS A 153 5.57 37.10 30.56
N THR A 154 6.45 37.13 29.54
CA THR A 154 7.11 35.92 28.98
C THR A 154 8.61 36.13 28.90
N CYS A 155 9.37 35.02 28.92
CA CYS A 155 10.81 35.08 28.80
C CYS A 155 11.21 35.57 27.41
N GLU A 156 12.30 36.37 27.36
CA GLU A 156 12.95 36.78 26.12
C GLU A 156 13.74 35.60 25.52
N VAL A 157 13.64 35.44 24.22
CA VAL A 157 14.35 34.39 23.47
C VAL A 157 15.16 34.98 22.33
N LEU A 158 16.34 34.39 22.09
CA LEU A 158 17.10 34.58 20.86
C LEU A 158 16.53 33.62 19.81
N ALA A 159 15.84 34.14 18.82
CA ALA A 159 15.08 33.38 17.85
C ALA A 159 14.89 34.12 16.53
N TRP A 160 14.16 33.55 15.60
CA TRP A 160 13.58 34.24 14.46
C TRP A 160 12.39 35.07 14.91
N CYS A 161 12.56 36.37 14.95
CA CYS A 161 11.61 37.33 15.49
C CYS A 161 10.83 38.11 14.38
N PRO A 162 9.53 38.26 14.49
CA PRO A 162 8.64 37.82 15.57
C PRO A 162 8.49 36.30 15.58
N VAL A 163 8.27 35.68 16.77
CA VAL A 163 8.00 34.26 16.87
C VAL A 163 6.67 33.90 16.21
N GLU A 164 6.57 32.68 15.71
CA GLU A 164 5.33 32.19 15.07
C GLU A 164 4.20 32.04 16.09
N ASP A 165 3.05 32.67 15.82
CA ASP A 165 1.80 32.39 16.54
C ASP A 165 0.98 31.36 15.75
N ASP A 166 0.95 30.13 16.25
CA ASP A 166 0.26 29.00 15.63
C ASP A 166 -0.99 28.54 16.42
N ASN A 167 -1.48 29.35 17.36
CA ASN A 167 -2.62 29.01 18.21
C ASN A 167 -3.94 29.01 17.45
N ASN A 168 -4.09 29.88 16.44
CA ASN A 168 -5.32 30.09 15.72
C ASN A 168 -5.19 29.64 14.26
N ILE A 169 -5.79 28.50 13.94
CA ILE A 169 -5.88 28.02 12.56
C ILE A 169 -7.04 28.73 11.87
N PRO A 170 -6.84 29.34 10.68
CA PRO A 170 -7.91 30.02 9.97
C PRO A 170 -9.11 29.11 9.73
N ASP A 171 -10.33 29.62 10.00
CA ASP A 171 -11.61 28.96 9.83
C ASP A 171 -12.62 29.97 9.31
N PRO A 172 -13.15 29.85 8.08
CA PRO A 172 -12.92 28.74 7.12
C PRO A 172 -11.50 28.69 6.55
N PRO A 173 -11.10 27.53 5.97
CA PRO A 173 -9.80 27.40 5.30
C PRO A 173 -9.56 28.43 4.22
N LEU A 174 -8.35 29.02 4.18
CA LEU A 174 -8.07 30.16 3.29
C LEU A 174 -8.13 29.80 1.80
N LEU A 175 -7.75 28.59 1.42
CA LEU A 175 -7.72 28.11 0.04
C LEU A 175 -8.83 27.09 -0.24
N MET A 176 -10.08 27.44 0.08
CA MET A 176 -11.25 26.61 -0.27
C MET A 176 -11.38 26.39 -1.78
N SER A 177 -10.87 27.31 -2.60
CA SER A 177 -10.80 27.16 -4.06
C SER A 177 -10.02 25.91 -4.52
N ALA A 178 -9.16 25.37 -3.65
CA ALA A 178 -8.40 24.14 -3.92
C ALA A 178 -9.31 22.93 -4.21
N GLU A 179 -10.56 22.94 -3.76
CA GLU A 179 -11.57 21.93 -4.14
C GLU A 179 -11.69 21.76 -5.66
N ASN A 180 -11.52 22.85 -6.39
CA ASN A 180 -11.66 22.88 -7.85
C ASN A 180 -10.33 22.65 -8.59
N TYR A 181 -9.22 22.47 -7.88
CA TYR A 181 -7.94 22.17 -8.55
C TYR A 181 -7.99 20.81 -9.20
N THR A 182 -7.26 20.66 -10.30
CA THR A 182 -7.22 19.44 -11.06
C THR A 182 -5.83 18.79 -11.00
N LEU A 183 -5.83 17.49 -10.78
CA LEU A 183 -4.66 16.63 -10.77
C LEU A 183 -4.63 15.79 -12.04
N PHE A 184 -3.63 15.97 -12.88
CA PHE A 184 -3.33 15.09 -13.99
C PHE A 184 -2.32 14.04 -13.56
N ILE A 185 -2.63 12.75 -13.77
CA ILE A 185 -1.75 11.63 -13.46
C ILE A 185 -1.39 10.91 -14.77
N LYS A 186 -0.11 10.84 -15.07
CA LYS A 186 0.43 9.97 -16.12
C LYS A 186 1.16 8.81 -15.47
N ASN A 187 0.72 7.61 -15.73
CA ASN A 187 1.33 6.39 -15.21
C ASN A 187 1.71 5.44 -16.34
N SER A 188 2.88 4.86 -16.25
CA SER A 188 3.36 3.82 -17.15
C SER A 188 3.85 2.63 -16.34
N VAL A 189 3.46 1.44 -16.76
CA VAL A 189 3.85 0.16 -16.15
C VAL A 189 4.51 -0.72 -17.19
N THR A 190 5.60 -1.37 -16.84
CA THR A 190 6.31 -2.34 -17.68
C THR A 190 6.43 -3.65 -16.94
N PHE A 191 5.93 -4.72 -17.53
CA PHE A 191 6.06 -6.09 -17.04
C PHE A 191 7.28 -6.73 -17.69
N PRO A 192 8.42 -6.84 -16.96
CA PRO A 192 9.70 -7.27 -17.55
C PRO A 192 9.65 -8.69 -18.11
N LEU A 193 9.02 -9.63 -17.37
CA LEU A 193 8.94 -11.04 -17.77
C LEU A 193 8.20 -11.23 -19.10
N PHE A 194 7.20 -10.40 -19.36
CA PHE A 194 6.36 -10.50 -20.56
C PHE A 194 6.71 -9.50 -21.65
N GLU A 195 7.69 -8.60 -21.38
CA GLU A 195 8.13 -7.52 -22.29
C GLU A 195 6.95 -6.62 -22.72
N VAL A 196 5.97 -6.39 -21.84
CA VAL A 196 4.78 -5.61 -22.12
C VAL A 196 4.82 -4.30 -21.35
N THR A 197 4.70 -3.18 -22.08
CA THR A 197 4.56 -1.84 -21.48
C THR A 197 3.16 -1.31 -21.74
N ARG A 198 2.54 -0.74 -20.70
CA ARG A 198 1.22 -0.10 -20.77
C ARG A 198 1.28 1.28 -20.13
N SER A 199 0.42 2.17 -20.62
CA SER A 199 0.22 3.51 -20.04
C SER A 199 -1.26 3.72 -19.75
N ASN A 200 -1.57 4.54 -18.75
CA ASN A 200 -2.95 4.95 -18.47
C ASN A 200 -3.52 5.88 -19.56
N LEU A 201 -2.66 6.44 -20.42
CA LEU A 201 -3.08 7.09 -21.65
C LEU A 201 -3.31 6.01 -22.72
N VAL A 202 -4.45 5.34 -22.63
CA VAL A 202 -4.82 4.25 -23.57
C VAL A 202 -5.20 4.80 -24.94
N GLU A 203 -5.26 3.92 -25.94
CA GLU A 203 -5.69 4.28 -27.29
C GLU A 203 -7.08 4.95 -27.26
N GLY A 204 -7.21 6.09 -27.95
CA GLY A 204 -8.43 6.92 -27.96
C GLY A 204 -8.41 8.10 -26.98
N ILE A 205 -7.42 8.18 -26.08
CA ILE A 205 -7.19 9.34 -25.23
C ILE A 205 -6.21 10.27 -25.95
N ASP A 206 -6.75 11.20 -26.74
CA ASP A 206 -5.99 12.24 -27.41
C ASP A 206 -5.95 13.54 -26.59
N ASN A 207 -5.19 14.52 -27.05
CA ASN A 207 -5.08 15.83 -26.39
C ASN A 207 -6.43 16.58 -26.32
N ASN A 208 -7.33 16.36 -27.26
CA ASN A 208 -8.65 16.97 -27.27
C ASN A 208 -9.55 16.35 -26.20
N TYR A 209 -9.48 15.04 -26.02
CA TYR A 209 -10.17 14.35 -24.92
C TYR A 209 -9.64 14.80 -23.56
N ILE A 210 -8.30 14.76 -23.37
CA ILE A 210 -7.66 15.17 -22.11
C ILE A 210 -8.01 16.60 -21.72
N SER A 211 -8.17 17.52 -22.70
CA SER A 211 -8.48 18.92 -22.41
C SER A 211 -9.89 19.14 -21.85
N LYS A 212 -10.79 18.18 -21.99
CA LYS A 212 -12.22 18.31 -21.65
C LYS A 212 -12.69 17.29 -20.63
N CYS A 213 -12.02 16.14 -20.49
CA CYS A 213 -12.46 15.10 -19.57
C CYS A 213 -12.18 15.46 -18.12
N LEU A 214 -13.04 15.00 -17.24
CA LEU A 214 -12.80 14.81 -15.81
C LEU A 214 -13.10 13.36 -15.45
N TYR A 215 -12.34 12.83 -14.53
CA TYR A 215 -12.55 11.46 -14.04
C TYR A 215 -13.93 11.35 -13.39
N ASP A 216 -14.67 10.37 -13.82
CA ASP A 216 -15.87 9.90 -13.20
C ASP A 216 -15.88 8.37 -13.22
N GLN A 217 -16.33 7.76 -12.13
CA GLN A 217 -16.27 6.31 -11.97
C GLN A 217 -17.16 5.55 -12.95
N GLU A 218 -18.29 6.15 -13.36
CA GLU A 218 -19.26 5.56 -14.27
C GLU A 218 -19.07 6.06 -15.72
N ASP A 219 -19.00 7.39 -15.91
CA ASP A 219 -19.01 8.00 -17.25
C ASP A 219 -17.63 8.09 -17.89
N SER A 220 -16.57 8.31 -17.10
CA SER A 220 -15.21 8.57 -17.64
C SER A 220 -14.12 7.89 -16.81
N PRO A 221 -14.16 6.55 -16.59
CA PRO A 221 -13.26 5.84 -15.69
C PRO A 221 -11.79 5.79 -16.14
N LEU A 222 -11.52 6.15 -17.39
CA LEU A 222 -10.16 6.18 -17.95
C LEU A 222 -9.58 7.60 -18.10
N CYS A 223 -10.32 8.62 -17.73
CA CYS A 223 -9.82 10.00 -17.77
C CYS A 223 -8.69 10.16 -16.74
N PRO A 224 -7.51 10.67 -17.10
CA PRO A 224 -6.37 10.82 -16.21
C PRO A 224 -6.40 12.13 -15.40
N ILE A 225 -7.49 12.90 -15.47
CA ILE A 225 -7.65 14.19 -14.78
C ILE A 225 -8.69 14.05 -13.69
N PHE A 226 -8.28 14.38 -12.46
CA PHE A 226 -9.07 14.24 -11.25
C PHE A 226 -9.28 15.63 -10.62
N LYS A 227 -10.49 15.94 -10.20
CA LYS A 227 -10.76 17.11 -9.39
C LYS A 227 -10.44 16.79 -7.92
N LEU A 228 -9.74 17.69 -7.22
CA LEU A 228 -9.31 17.45 -5.83
C LEU A 228 -10.48 17.20 -4.90
N GLY A 229 -11.57 17.96 -5.04
CA GLY A 229 -12.80 17.75 -4.25
C GLY A 229 -13.40 16.36 -4.44
N ASP A 230 -13.39 15.83 -5.68
CA ASP A 230 -13.90 14.50 -5.98
C ASP A 230 -12.99 13.41 -5.39
N ILE A 231 -11.66 13.59 -5.46
CA ILE A 231 -10.69 12.67 -4.80
C ILE A 231 -11.00 12.59 -3.30
N VAL A 232 -11.19 13.75 -2.64
CA VAL A 232 -11.50 13.83 -1.21
C VAL A 232 -12.81 13.10 -0.89
N LYS A 233 -13.86 13.37 -1.68
CA LYS A 233 -15.17 12.76 -1.52
C LYS A 233 -15.12 11.22 -1.70
N MET A 234 -14.46 10.76 -2.75
CA MET A 234 -14.29 9.32 -3.01
C MET A 234 -13.43 8.61 -1.95
N SER A 235 -12.56 9.35 -1.26
CA SER A 235 -11.77 8.85 -0.13
C SER A 235 -12.54 8.80 1.20
N GLY A 236 -13.80 9.22 1.21
CA GLY A 236 -14.66 9.22 2.40
C GLY A 236 -14.49 10.43 3.33
N PHE A 237 -13.77 11.48 2.88
CA PHE A 237 -13.59 12.71 3.67
C PHE A 237 -14.55 13.83 3.24
N ASN A 238 -14.82 14.75 4.19
CA ASN A 238 -15.41 16.04 3.87
C ASN A 238 -14.30 17.04 3.54
N PHE A 239 -14.44 17.78 2.41
CA PHE A 239 -13.40 18.68 1.94
C PHE A 239 -13.10 19.83 2.93
N GLU A 240 -14.11 20.48 3.47
CA GLU A 240 -13.95 21.59 4.40
C GLU A 240 -13.16 21.18 5.65
N THR A 241 -13.48 20.00 6.17
CA THR A 241 -12.82 19.46 7.37
C THR A 241 -11.35 19.14 7.14
N ILE A 242 -11.04 18.40 6.03
CA ILE A 242 -9.66 18.03 5.73
C ILE A 242 -8.84 19.24 5.25
N ALA A 243 -9.46 20.22 4.59
CA ALA A 243 -8.80 21.42 4.15
C ALA A 243 -8.33 22.30 5.32
N LYS A 244 -9.03 22.29 6.46
CA LYS A 244 -8.71 23.09 7.64
C LYS A 244 -7.43 22.63 8.33
N VAL A 245 -7.32 21.35 8.60
CA VAL A 245 -6.22 20.77 9.40
C VAL A 245 -5.25 19.91 8.59
N GLY A 246 -5.60 19.62 7.35
CA GLY A 246 -4.86 18.72 6.49
C GLY A 246 -5.20 17.24 6.72
N GLY A 247 -4.67 16.39 5.84
CA GLY A 247 -4.81 14.94 5.92
C GLY A 247 -4.00 14.24 4.84
N ALA A 248 -4.13 12.91 4.75
CA ALA A 248 -3.45 12.11 3.74
C ALA A 248 -4.42 11.19 3.00
N ILE A 249 -4.31 11.16 1.68
CA ILE A 249 -5.14 10.37 0.77
C ILE A 249 -4.23 9.52 -0.12
N GLY A 250 -4.55 8.24 -0.23
CA GLY A 250 -3.93 7.33 -1.18
C GLY A 250 -4.76 7.20 -2.45
N ILE A 251 -4.13 7.41 -3.60
CA ILE A 251 -4.68 7.08 -4.92
C ILE A 251 -4.01 5.80 -5.38
N VAL A 252 -4.75 4.70 -5.39
CA VAL A 252 -4.26 3.40 -5.82
C VAL A 252 -4.59 3.20 -7.30
N ILE A 253 -3.57 3.03 -8.12
CA ILE A 253 -3.70 2.67 -9.53
C ILE A 253 -3.46 1.17 -9.67
N ASP A 254 -4.51 0.42 -9.92
CA ASP A 254 -4.47 -1.03 -10.03
C ASP A 254 -4.39 -1.46 -11.49
N TRP A 255 -3.36 -2.26 -11.81
CA TRP A 255 -3.12 -2.87 -13.10
C TRP A 255 -3.22 -4.40 -12.99
N THR A 256 -4.44 -4.91 -12.94
CA THR A 256 -4.68 -6.35 -12.98
C THR A 256 -4.86 -6.81 -14.42
N CYS A 257 -3.80 -7.36 -15.02
CA CYS A 257 -3.74 -7.70 -16.43
C CYS A 257 -3.72 -9.22 -16.67
N ASN A 258 -4.63 -9.72 -17.49
CA ASN A 258 -4.54 -11.06 -18.03
C ASN A 258 -4.05 -11.00 -19.49
N LEU A 259 -2.78 -11.35 -19.71
CA LEU A 259 -2.10 -11.24 -20.99
C LEU A 259 -2.35 -12.45 -21.90
N ASP A 260 -3.20 -13.40 -21.52
CA ASP A 260 -3.73 -14.41 -22.43
C ASP A 260 -4.76 -13.82 -23.40
N PHE A 261 -5.33 -12.68 -23.02
CA PHE A 261 -6.21 -11.89 -23.87
C PHE A 261 -5.45 -10.74 -24.53
N ASN A 262 -6.16 -10.00 -25.40
CA ASN A 262 -5.56 -8.84 -26.03
C ASN A 262 -5.05 -7.82 -25.00
N VAL A 263 -3.83 -7.37 -25.17
CA VAL A 263 -3.15 -6.39 -24.29
C VAL A 263 -3.96 -5.08 -24.12
N LYS A 264 -4.85 -4.75 -25.06
CA LYS A 264 -5.77 -3.60 -24.96
C LYS A 264 -6.76 -3.69 -23.80
N HIS A 265 -7.03 -4.89 -23.28
CA HIS A 265 -7.88 -5.08 -22.09
C HIS A 265 -7.15 -4.78 -20.76
N CYS A 266 -5.82 -4.69 -20.79
CA CYS A 266 -5.03 -4.26 -19.64
C CYS A 266 -5.17 -2.74 -19.50
N LYS A 267 -6.08 -2.32 -18.61
CA LYS A 267 -6.43 -0.92 -18.33
C LYS A 267 -6.30 -0.64 -16.83
N PRO A 268 -5.96 0.59 -16.42
CA PRO A 268 -5.88 0.95 -15.02
C PRO A 268 -7.28 1.06 -14.38
N MET A 269 -7.35 0.73 -13.10
CA MET A 269 -8.47 1.07 -12.22
C MET A 269 -7.96 1.99 -11.12
N TYR A 270 -8.78 3.00 -10.76
CA TYR A 270 -8.41 3.97 -9.73
C TYR A 270 -9.27 3.76 -8.49
N ASN A 271 -8.60 3.62 -7.35
CA ASN A 271 -9.22 3.52 -6.05
C ASN A 271 -8.69 4.62 -5.12
N PHE A 272 -9.55 5.17 -4.28
CA PHE A 272 -9.22 6.29 -3.40
C PHE A 272 -9.44 5.88 -1.96
N HIS A 273 -8.44 6.12 -1.12
CA HIS A 273 -8.47 5.71 0.28
C HIS A 273 -8.02 6.86 1.19
N GLY A 274 -8.79 7.14 2.22
CA GLY A 274 -8.33 7.98 3.31
C GLY A 274 -7.27 7.25 4.13
N LEU A 275 -6.05 7.80 4.17
CA LEU A 275 -4.93 7.19 4.90
C LEU A 275 -4.83 7.74 6.32
N TYR A 276 -5.07 9.04 6.48
CA TYR A 276 -4.91 9.72 7.76
C TYR A 276 -5.68 11.05 7.77
N GLY A 277 -6.25 11.41 8.92
CA GLY A 277 -6.88 12.72 9.11
C GLY A 277 -8.41 12.69 9.14
N ASN A 278 -9.04 11.52 9.40
CA ASN A 278 -10.46 11.46 9.61
C ASN A 278 -10.80 12.00 11.02
N PRO A 279 -11.42 13.20 11.14
CA PRO A 279 -11.78 13.79 12.43
C PRO A 279 -12.93 13.03 13.14
N ASP A 280 -13.70 12.23 12.40
CA ASP A 280 -14.82 11.45 12.92
C ASP A 280 -14.37 10.13 13.55
N GLU A 281 -13.14 9.74 13.35
CA GLU A 281 -12.56 8.57 13.99
C GLU A 281 -12.43 8.82 15.49
N LYS A 282 -13.33 8.24 16.26
CA LYS A 282 -13.44 8.36 17.72
C LYS A 282 -12.22 7.78 18.46
N ASP A 283 -11.18 7.42 17.75
CA ASP A 283 -9.96 6.88 18.34
C ASP A 283 -9.09 7.96 18.96
N LYS A 284 -8.83 7.73 20.19
CA LYS A 284 -8.31 8.44 21.33
C LYS A 284 -6.96 9.18 21.21
N ALA A 285 -6.36 9.25 20.05
CA ALA A 285 -5.12 9.99 19.82
C ALA A 285 -5.39 11.36 19.16
N ARG A 286 -6.18 12.22 19.81
CA ARG A 286 -6.40 13.62 19.40
C ARG A 286 -5.11 14.46 19.32
N ALA A 287 -3.97 13.89 19.69
CA ALA A 287 -2.71 14.62 19.74
C ALA A 287 -2.08 14.95 18.38
N SER A 288 -2.59 14.38 17.26
CA SER A 288 -1.97 14.50 15.95
C SER A 288 -2.98 14.39 14.80
N VAL A 289 -4.12 15.07 14.92
CA VAL A 289 -5.10 15.11 13.81
C VAL A 289 -4.63 16.09 12.75
N GLY A 290 -4.67 15.64 11.47
CA GLY A 290 -4.33 16.47 10.34
C GLY A 290 -2.89 16.29 9.84
N TYR A 291 -2.55 17.03 8.79
CA TYR A 291 -1.22 17.04 8.18
C TYR A 291 -0.74 18.47 8.01
N ASN A 292 0.35 18.81 8.64
CA ASN A 292 0.96 20.13 8.54
C ASN A 292 2.48 20.05 8.58
N PHE A 293 3.12 21.04 7.99
CA PHE A 293 4.56 21.23 8.04
C PHE A 293 4.91 22.71 7.92
N ARG A 294 6.18 23.06 8.16
CA ARG A 294 6.67 24.42 8.03
C ARG A 294 7.61 24.54 6.86
N PHE A 295 7.45 25.64 6.13
CA PHE A 295 8.33 26.03 5.02
C PHE A 295 8.74 27.48 5.18
N ALA A 296 10.05 27.77 5.01
CA ALA A 296 10.56 29.12 5.14
C ALA A 296 11.18 29.60 3.82
N LYS A 297 10.73 30.77 3.32
CA LYS A 297 11.33 31.46 2.19
C LYS A 297 12.31 32.51 2.75
N HIS A 298 13.61 32.34 2.50
CA HIS A 298 14.65 33.27 2.96
C HIS A 298 14.93 34.29 1.89
N TYR A 299 15.16 35.54 2.31
CA TYR A 299 15.52 36.66 1.44
C TYR A 299 16.44 37.64 2.19
N MET A 300 17.09 38.52 1.44
CA MET A 300 17.93 39.60 1.99
C MET A 300 17.21 40.91 1.86
N GLU A 301 17.10 41.66 2.96
CA GLU A 301 16.60 43.01 2.99
C GLU A 301 17.55 43.87 3.84
N ASP A 302 18.01 44.97 3.30
CA ASP A 302 19.00 45.87 3.93
C ASP A 302 20.27 45.15 4.45
N LYS A 303 20.76 44.19 3.69
CA LYS A 303 21.87 43.31 4.05
C LYS A 303 21.66 42.43 5.28
N VAL A 304 20.42 42.32 5.76
CA VAL A 304 20.01 41.44 6.86
C VAL A 304 19.24 40.27 6.28
N GLN A 305 19.60 39.07 6.70
CA GLN A 305 18.85 37.88 6.32
C GLN A 305 17.51 37.87 7.03
N GLN A 306 16.46 37.79 6.24
CA GLN A 306 15.07 37.65 6.71
C GLN A 306 14.45 36.38 6.15
N ARG A 307 13.34 35.97 6.72
CA ARG A 307 12.53 34.90 6.19
C ARG A 307 11.04 35.15 6.36
N THR A 308 10.26 34.60 5.46
CA THR A 308 8.82 34.42 5.63
C THR A 308 8.58 32.98 5.99
N LEU A 309 8.02 32.71 7.16
CA LEU A 309 7.66 31.38 7.62
C LEU A 309 6.20 31.10 7.29
N LEU A 310 5.95 29.93 6.66
CA LEU A 310 4.60 29.41 6.43
C LEU A 310 4.44 28.12 7.24
N LYS A 311 3.44 28.05 8.11
CA LYS A 311 2.89 26.80 8.61
C LYS A 311 1.79 26.37 7.66
N VAL A 312 2.06 25.31 6.91
CA VAL A 312 1.20 24.81 5.84
C VAL A 312 0.34 23.67 6.37
N PHE A 313 -0.96 23.78 6.18
CA PHE A 313 -1.91 22.69 6.32
C PHE A 313 -2.33 22.26 4.93
N GLY A 314 -2.30 20.99 4.64
CA GLY A 314 -2.58 20.54 3.29
C GLY A 314 -2.98 19.07 3.20
N ILE A 315 -3.51 18.73 2.03
CA ILE A 315 -3.87 17.37 1.69
C ILE A 315 -2.65 16.72 1.04
N ARG A 316 -2.07 15.73 1.73
CA ARG A 316 -1.02 14.90 1.17
C ARG A 316 -1.66 13.85 0.27
N ILE A 317 -1.16 13.74 -0.93
CA ILE A 317 -1.58 12.75 -1.92
C ILE A 317 -0.42 11.78 -2.15
N ASP A 318 -0.67 10.51 -1.89
CA ASP A 318 0.27 9.42 -2.17
C ASP A 318 -0.30 8.57 -3.31
N ILE A 319 0.40 8.52 -4.45
CA ILE A 319 0.01 7.71 -5.61
C ILE A 319 0.72 6.38 -5.53
N ILE A 320 -0.05 5.32 -5.35
CA ILE A 320 0.44 3.95 -5.16
C ILE A 320 0.05 3.13 -6.39
N VAL A 321 1.03 2.52 -7.05
CA VAL A 321 0.76 1.65 -8.20
C VAL A 321 0.86 0.20 -7.76
N GLN A 322 -0.24 -0.52 -7.90
CA GLN A 322 -0.31 -1.97 -7.73
C GLN A 322 -0.41 -2.61 -9.12
N SER A 323 0.38 -3.62 -9.37
CA SER A 323 0.42 -4.23 -10.70
C SER A 323 0.64 -5.73 -10.61
N LEU A 324 -0.20 -6.46 -11.31
CA LEU A 324 -0.10 -7.90 -11.45
C LEU A 324 -0.51 -8.29 -12.87
N ALA A 325 0.43 -8.80 -13.65
CA ALA A 325 0.14 -9.44 -14.93
C ALA A 325 0.24 -10.95 -14.79
N ARG A 326 -0.65 -11.65 -15.49
CA ARG A 326 -0.64 -13.11 -15.61
C ARG A 326 -0.71 -13.49 -17.06
N LYS A 327 0.08 -14.52 -17.45
CA LYS A 327 0.12 -15.07 -18.81
C LYS A 327 0.33 -16.56 -18.73
N PHE A 328 -0.29 -17.29 -19.65
CA PHE A 328 -0.08 -18.72 -19.81
C PHE A 328 1.41 -19.03 -19.97
N ASP A 329 1.88 -20.04 -19.21
CA ASP A 329 3.24 -20.52 -19.30
C ASP A 329 3.26 -22.05 -19.15
N ILE A 330 4.09 -22.68 -19.96
CA ILE A 330 4.20 -24.14 -20.01
C ILE A 330 4.77 -24.73 -18.72
N ILE A 331 5.70 -24.03 -18.07
CA ILE A 331 6.38 -24.52 -16.88
C ILE A 331 5.43 -24.60 -15.69
N PRO A 332 4.70 -23.53 -15.29
CA PRO A 332 3.67 -23.62 -14.26
C PRO A 332 2.58 -24.65 -14.60
N THR A 333 2.20 -24.72 -15.88
CA THR A 333 1.19 -25.70 -16.31
C THR A 333 1.64 -27.14 -16.07
N LEU A 334 2.86 -27.51 -16.48
CA LEU A 334 3.40 -28.85 -16.25
C LEU A 334 3.59 -29.15 -14.76
N THR A 335 4.04 -28.18 -13.99
CA THR A 335 4.17 -28.34 -12.53
C THR A 335 2.81 -28.50 -11.85
N ALA A 336 1.80 -27.74 -12.27
CA ALA A 336 0.43 -27.87 -11.74
C ALA A 336 -0.19 -29.23 -12.11
N ILE A 337 0.02 -29.72 -13.33
CA ILE A 337 -0.43 -31.05 -13.76
C ILE A 337 0.32 -32.12 -12.96
N GLY A 338 1.65 -32.04 -12.85
CA GLY A 338 2.46 -33.02 -12.12
C GLY A 338 2.10 -33.09 -10.64
N SER A 339 1.92 -31.94 -9.99
CA SER A 339 1.45 -31.88 -8.60
C SER A 339 0.03 -32.43 -8.46
N GLY A 340 -0.84 -32.14 -9.42
CA GLY A 340 -2.21 -32.66 -9.46
C GLY A 340 -2.24 -34.19 -9.54
N VAL A 341 -1.42 -34.79 -10.40
CA VAL A 341 -1.26 -36.26 -10.49
C VAL A 341 -0.72 -36.84 -9.18
N GLY A 342 0.27 -36.17 -8.54
CA GLY A 342 0.78 -36.53 -7.22
C GLY A 342 -0.30 -36.51 -6.13
N ILE A 343 -1.10 -35.44 -6.05
CA ILE A 343 -2.20 -35.31 -5.09
C ILE A 343 -3.28 -36.38 -5.35
N PHE A 344 -3.57 -36.71 -6.63
CA PHE A 344 -4.49 -37.76 -6.98
C PHE A 344 -3.96 -39.15 -6.52
N GLY A 345 -2.64 -39.37 -6.58
CA GLY A 345 -1.97 -40.53 -6.02
C GLY A 345 -2.17 -40.65 -4.49
N VAL A 346 -2.13 -39.55 -3.76
CA VAL A 346 -2.43 -39.49 -2.32
C VAL A 346 -3.87 -39.93 -2.02
N ALA A 347 -4.83 -39.59 -2.88
CA ALA A 347 -6.22 -40.05 -2.71
C ALA A 347 -6.32 -41.59 -2.71
N THR A 348 -5.53 -42.27 -3.52
CA THR A 348 -5.49 -43.77 -3.52
C THR A 348 -4.88 -44.32 -2.24
N VAL A 349 -3.85 -43.68 -1.69
CA VAL A 349 -3.25 -44.04 -0.40
C VAL A 349 -4.24 -43.87 0.75
N VAL A 350 -5.00 -42.75 0.75
CA VAL A 350 -6.07 -42.54 1.74
C VAL A 350 -7.15 -43.61 1.65
N CYS A 351 -7.55 -44.00 0.44
CA CYS A 351 -8.49 -45.12 0.24
C CYS A 351 -7.93 -46.42 0.80
N ASP A 352 -6.64 -46.68 0.60
CA ASP A 352 -5.96 -47.89 1.15
C ASP A 352 -5.91 -47.82 2.69
N LEU A 353 -5.63 -46.69 3.28
CA LEU A 353 -5.66 -46.52 4.74
C LEU A 353 -7.06 -46.76 5.32
N VAL A 354 -8.11 -46.24 4.68
CA VAL A 354 -9.51 -46.52 5.07
C VAL A 354 -9.78 -48.03 5.01
N LEU A 355 -9.33 -48.69 3.95
CA LEU A 355 -9.53 -50.15 3.77
C LEU A 355 -8.79 -50.97 4.81
N LEU A 356 -7.55 -50.59 5.17
CA LEU A 356 -6.68 -51.35 6.05
C LEU A 356 -6.91 -51.12 7.54
N TYR A 357 -7.46 -49.93 7.93
CA TYR A 357 -7.58 -49.53 9.33
C TYR A 357 -9.00 -49.29 9.80
N LEU A 358 -9.93 -48.84 8.95
CA LEU A 358 -11.27 -48.45 9.36
C LEU A 358 -12.35 -49.52 9.12
N LEU A 359 -12.07 -50.56 8.34
CA LEU A 359 -13.06 -51.58 8.01
C LEU A 359 -13.02 -52.76 8.99
N PRO A 360 -14.20 -53.41 9.29
CA PRO A 360 -14.29 -54.53 10.19
C PRO A 360 -13.43 -55.76 9.76
N LYS A 361 -13.19 -55.95 8.46
CA LYS A 361 -12.37 -57.04 7.88
C LYS A 361 -10.92 -56.61 7.56
N ARG A 362 -10.36 -55.67 8.32
CA ARG A 362 -9.03 -55.10 8.09
C ARG A 362 -7.90 -56.12 8.02
N GLU A 363 -7.91 -57.13 8.89
CA GLU A 363 -6.86 -58.18 8.94
C GLU A 363 -6.83 -59.06 7.68
N PHE A 364 -8.01 -59.39 7.16
CA PHE A 364 -8.12 -60.08 5.90
C PHE A 364 -7.50 -59.29 4.74
N TYR A 365 -7.80 -57.98 4.66
CA TYR A 365 -7.23 -57.13 3.62
C TYR A 365 -5.74 -56.92 3.80
N LYS A 366 -5.22 -56.78 5.05
CA LYS A 366 -3.78 -56.72 5.34
C LYS A 366 -3.04 -57.96 4.82
N ASN A 367 -3.52 -59.14 5.17
CA ASN A 367 -2.87 -60.40 4.76
C ASN A 367 -2.90 -60.63 3.24
N MET A 368 -3.88 -60.08 2.55
CA MET A 368 -3.96 -60.15 1.09
C MET A 368 -3.02 -59.14 0.40
N LYS A 369 -2.78 -57.98 1.03
CA LYS A 369 -1.96 -56.90 0.45
C LYS A 369 -0.46 -57.10 0.71
N PHE A 370 -0.09 -57.52 1.93
CA PHE A 370 1.31 -57.71 2.33
C PHE A 370 1.67 -59.21 2.26
N LYS A 371 2.56 -59.54 1.35
CA LYS A 371 3.10 -60.88 1.22
C LYS A 371 4.62 -60.79 1.02
N TYR A 372 5.38 -61.38 1.94
CA TYR A 372 6.82 -61.43 1.82
C TYR A 372 7.22 -62.56 0.86
N THR A 373 8.19 -62.34 0.01
CA THR A 373 8.84 -63.39 -0.81
C THR A 373 10.08 -63.86 -0.09
N ASP A 374 10.11 -65.14 0.30
CA ASP A 374 11.31 -65.75 0.89
C ASP A 374 12.40 -65.85 -0.17
N THR A 375 13.55 -65.28 0.10
CA THR A 375 14.75 -65.29 -0.77
C THR A 375 15.33 -66.62 -1.04
N GLN A 376 14.91 -67.70 -0.33
CA GLN A 376 15.48 -69.04 -0.44
C GLN A 376 14.84 -69.94 -1.50
N THR A 377 13.77 -69.53 -2.14
CA THR A 377 13.03 -70.40 -3.09
C THR A 377 13.50 -70.27 -4.56
N GLN A 378 14.39 -69.35 -4.88
CA GLN A 378 14.84 -69.15 -6.27
C GLN A 378 16.04 -69.98 -6.69
N VAL A 379 16.75 -70.76 -5.78
CA VAL A 379 17.95 -71.52 -6.12
C VAL A 379 17.64 -72.95 -6.49
N LYS A 380 16.41 -73.46 -6.43
CA LYS A 380 16.08 -74.88 -6.68
C LYS A 380 15.43 -75.23 -8.03
N HIS A 381 15.34 -74.26 -8.96
CA HIS A 381 14.75 -74.52 -10.29
C HIS A 381 15.65 -74.23 -11.50
N SER A 382 17.00 -74.19 -11.28
CA SER A 382 17.98 -74.14 -12.37
C SER A 382 19.12 -75.14 -12.09
N LEU A 383 18.80 -76.42 -12.14
CA LEU A 383 19.72 -77.54 -12.40
C LEU A 383 18.98 -78.59 -13.20
#